data_23e4a6a29c572cf608c5089b4f98d5e1
#
_entry.id   23e4a6a29c572cf608c5089b4f98d5e1
#
_cell.length_a   1.000
_cell.length_b   1.000
_cell.length_c   1.000
_cell.angle_alpha   90.00
_cell.angle_beta   90.00
_cell.angle_gamma   90.00
#
_symmetry.space_group_name_H-M   'P 1'
#
loop_
_entity.id
_entity.type
_entity.pdbx_description
1 polymer ?
#
loop_
_entity_poly.entity_id
_entity_poly.type
_entity_poly.pdbx_seq_one_letter_code
_entity_poly.pdbx_strand_id
1 'polypeptide(L)'
;FKPMNKKEARAKFMLPEGKKLVLFGSLKITDKRKGVDYLIEACKLLAEKHPEWKESLGVVVFGNQSQQLQEQLPFHVYPLPYIKNEHEIVNIYNAVDLFAIPSLEENLPNMIMEAMACGVPCVGFNVGGIPEMIDHLHNGYVAQYKSSEDFANGIHWILTEPEYDELSTQACRKVLGNYSESIIAKKYTDVYNKITGKYA
;
A
#
# COMPACT_ATOMS: atom_id res chain seq x y z
N PHE A 1 2.72 -10.30 9.86
CA PHE A 1 1.81 -9.91 8.79
C PHE A 1 1.47 -11.13 7.96
N LYS A 2 0.18 -11.33 7.64
CA LYS A 2 -0.34 -12.44 6.85
C LYS A 2 -1.76 -12.12 6.37
N PRO A 3 -2.27 -12.78 5.31
CA PRO A 3 -3.66 -12.67 4.89
C PRO A 3 -4.62 -13.17 5.97
N MET A 4 -5.72 -12.45 6.15
CA MET A 4 -6.81 -12.75 7.10
C MET A 4 -8.17 -12.52 6.41
N ASN A 5 -9.26 -12.86 7.11
CA ASN A 5 -10.60 -12.62 6.60
C ASN A 5 -10.90 -11.11 6.50
N LYS A 6 -11.09 -10.61 5.28
CA LYS A 6 -11.33 -9.19 4.97
C LYS A 6 -12.60 -8.66 5.65
N LYS A 7 -13.68 -9.45 5.67
CA LYS A 7 -14.94 -9.06 6.30
C LYS A 7 -14.79 -8.85 7.81
N GLU A 8 -14.09 -9.75 8.49
CA GLU A 8 -13.81 -9.63 9.92
C GLU A 8 -12.90 -8.44 10.20
N ALA A 9 -11.89 -8.22 9.36
CA ALA A 9 -11.00 -7.08 9.47
C ALA A 9 -11.74 -5.74 9.30
N ARG A 10 -12.64 -5.63 8.30
CA ARG A 10 -13.50 -4.45 8.09
C ARG A 10 -14.43 -4.17 9.27
N ALA A 11 -15.06 -5.20 9.82
CA ALA A 11 -15.97 -5.06 10.95
C ALA A 11 -15.30 -4.42 12.18
N LYS A 12 -14.01 -4.71 12.44
CA LYS A 12 -13.27 -4.11 13.55
C LYS A 12 -13.14 -2.59 13.48
N PHE A 13 -13.13 -2.03 12.28
CA PHE A 13 -13.00 -0.59 12.04
C PHE A 13 -14.28 0.04 11.49
N MET A 14 -15.40 -0.67 11.54
CA MET A 14 -16.70 -0.23 11.00
C MET A 14 -16.60 0.22 9.53
N LEU A 15 -15.74 -0.45 8.75
CA LEU A 15 -15.57 -0.16 7.33
C LEU A 15 -16.61 -0.90 6.49
N PRO A 16 -17.08 -0.32 5.38
CA PRO A 16 -18.12 -0.91 4.55
C PRO A 16 -17.65 -2.17 3.81
N GLU A 17 -18.50 -3.19 3.76
CA GLU A 17 -18.19 -4.43 3.04
C GLU A 17 -18.24 -4.27 1.51
N GLY A 18 -19.17 -3.45 1.01
CA GLY A 18 -19.46 -3.32 -0.42
C GLY A 18 -18.64 -2.29 -1.19
N LYS A 19 -17.68 -1.61 -0.54
CA LYS A 19 -16.82 -0.61 -1.21
C LYS A 19 -15.44 -1.16 -1.51
N LYS A 20 -14.81 -0.65 -2.57
CA LYS A 20 -13.36 -0.74 -2.74
C LYS A 20 -12.69 0.25 -1.80
N LEU A 21 -11.63 -0.15 -1.12
CA LEU A 21 -10.96 0.66 -0.11
C LEU A 21 -9.48 0.82 -0.44
N VAL A 22 -9.06 2.07 -0.64
CA VAL A 22 -7.65 2.47 -0.80
C VAL A 22 -7.11 2.90 0.55
N LEU A 23 -6.01 2.31 0.99
CA LEU A 23 -5.33 2.71 2.21
C LEU A 23 -4.22 3.72 1.91
N PHE A 24 -4.18 4.81 2.66
CA PHE A 24 -3.04 5.70 2.78
C PHE A 24 -2.66 5.86 4.25
N GLY A 25 -1.37 5.74 4.55
CA GLY A 25 -0.90 5.85 5.92
C GLY A 25 0.38 6.68 6.02
N SER A 26 0.42 7.54 7.04
CA SER A 26 1.62 8.32 7.37
C SER A 26 1.59 8.70 8.84
N LEU A 27 2.74 8.68 9.50
CA LEU A 27 2.86 9.19 10.87
C LEU A 27 2.37 10.64 10.97
N LYS A 28 2.69 11.45 9.95
CA LYS A 28 2.27 12.84 9.83
C LYS A 28 1.85 13.10 8.38
N ILE A 29 0.55 13.26 8.15
CA ILE A 29 -0.04 13.45 6.81
C ILE A 29 0.49 14.70 6.12
N THR A 30 0.83 15.74 6.90
CA THR A 30 1.42 16.98 6.38
C THR A 30 2.90 16.90 6.00
N ASP A 31 3.54 15.72 6.14
CA ASP A 31 4.91 15.52 5.65
C ASP A 31 4.89 15.47 4.11
N LYS A 32 5.42 16.51 3.48
CA LYS A 32 5.45 16.65 2.02
C LYS A 32 6.16 15.48 1.31
N ARG A 33 7.13 14.84 1.98
CA ARG A 33 7.83 13.66 1.43
C ARG A 33 6.87 12.47 1.22
N LYS A 34 5.76 12.41 1.96
CA LYS A 34 4.74 11.36 1.83
C LYS A 34 3.78 11.58 0.66
N GLY A 35 3.89 12.72 -0.04
CA GLY A 35 3.25 12.95 -1.32
C GLY A 35 1.72 12.98 -1.28
N VAL A 36 1.12 13.38 -0.16
CA VAL A 36 -0.34 13.42 -0.01
C VAL A 36 -1.03 14.25 -1.10
N ASP A 37 -0.39 15.32 -1.56
CA ASP A 37 -0.92 16.18 -2.62
C ASP A 37 -1.11 15.41 -3.94
N TYR A 38 -0.20 14.47 -4.24
CA TYR A 38 -0.33 13.60 -5.41
C TYR A 38 -1.47 12.59 -5.28
N LEU A 39 -1.72 12.09 -4.07
CA LEU A 39 -2.88 11.22 -3.81
C LEU A 39 -4.19 11.99 -4.00
N ILE A 40 -4.28 13.21 -3.46
CA ILE A 40 -5.46 14.07 -3.59
C ILE A 40 -5.76 14.32 -5.08
N GLU A 41 -4.74 14.70 -5.84
CA GLU A 41 -4.89 14.96 -7.27
C GLU A 41 -5.25 13.69 -8.05
N ALA A 42 -4.61 12.55 -7.76
CA ALA A 42 -4.95 11.26 -8.35
C ALA A 42 -6.41 10.87 -8.06
N CYS A 43 -6.90 11.08 -6.84
CA CYS A 43 -8.29 10.84 -6.48
C CYS A 43 -9.26 11.75 -7.24
N LYS A 44 -8.92 13.03 -7.47
CA LYS A 44 -9.74 13.95 -8.28
C LYS A 44 -9.83 13.49 -9.74
N LEU A 45 -8.69 13.13 -10.33
CA LEU A 45 -8.64 12.58 -11.68
C LEU A 45 -9.46 11.29 -11.81
N LEU A 46 -9.41 10.40 -10.82
CA LEU A 46 -10.24 9.20 -10.78
C LEU A 46 -11.74 9.54 -10.73
N ALA A 47 -12.13 10.49 -9.88
CA ALA A 47 -13.54 10.88 -9.74
C ALA A 47 -14.09 11.59 -10.99
N GLU A 48 -13.23 12.27 -11.75
CA GLU A 48 -13.56 12.87 -13.05
C GLU A 48 -13.71 11.83 -14.16
N LYS A 49 -12.74 10.91 -14.26
CA LYS A 49 -12.72 9.85 -15.28
C LYS A 49 -13.76 8.75 -14.99
N HIS A 50 -14.05 8.48 -13.71
CA HIS A 50 -14.92 7.40 -13.23
C HIS A 50 -15.92 7.93 -12.19
N PRO A 51 -16.91 8.76 -12.59
CA PRO A 51 -17.87 9.34 -11.66
C PRO A 51 -18.72 8.31 -10.90
N GLU A 52 -18.88 7.10 -11.46
CA GLU A 52 -19.54 5.96 -10.82
C GLU A 52 -18.82 5.46 -9.57
N TRP A 53 -17.54 5.80 -9.40
CA TRP A 53 -16.75 5.39 -8.24
C TRP A 53 -17.00 6.24 -6.99
N LYS A 54 -17.69 7.37 -7.10
CA LYS A 54 -17.97 8.25 -5.94
C LYS A 54 -18.65 7.51 -4.79
N GLU A 55 -19.54 6.57 -5.12
CA GLU A 55 -20.26 5.79 -4.12
C GLU A 55 -19.60 4.44 -3.80
N SER A 56 -18.78 3.91 -4.70
CA SER A 56 -18.20 2.56 -4.59
C SER A 56 -16.75 2.54 -4.12
N LEU A 57 -16.04 3.67 -4.12
CA LEU A 57 -14.67 3.82 -3.62
C LEU A 57 -14.65 4.60 -2.30
N GLY A 58 -13.76 4.20 -1.41
CA GLY A 58 -13.44 4.91 -0.18
C GLY A 58 -11.95 4.96 0.10
N VAL A 59 -11.52 5.96 0.84
CA VAL A 59 -10.11 6.12 1.24
C VAL A 59 -9.99 5.94 2.74
N VAL A 60 -9.28 4.91 3.16
CA VAL A 60 -8.92 4.68 4.57
C VAL A 60 -7.62 5.42 4.83
N VAL A 61 -7.62 6.28 5.83
CA VAL A 61 -6.43 7.08 6.17
C VAL A 61 -6.08 6.86 7.63
N PHE A 62 -4.87 6.36 7.91
CA PHE A 62 -4.41 6.27 9.29
C PHE A 62 -3.18 7.15 9.55
N GLY A 63 -3.16 7.72 10.74
CA GLY A 63 -2.11 8.62 11.19
C GLY A 63 -2.65 9.91 11.80
N ASN A 64 -1.72 10.73 12.27
CA ASN A 64 -2.08 12.02 12.86
C ASN A 64 -2.66 12.95 11.79
N GLN A 65 -3.77 13.63 12.16
CA GLN A 65 -4.46 14.60 11.30
C GLN A 65 -5.20 13.99 10.08
N SER A 66 -5.49 12.67 10.09
CA SER A 66 -6.22 11.98 9.02
C SER A 66 -7.56 12.65 8.62
N GLN A 67 -8.24 13.29 9.58
CA GLN A 67 -9.49 13.99 9.35
C GLN A 67 -9.37 15.19 8.38
N GLN A 68 -8.18 15.78 8.26
CA GLN A 68 -7.96 16.93 7.36
C GLN A 68 -8.12 16.60 5.88
N LEU A 69 -8.05 15.32 5.51
CA LEU A 69 -8.22 14.88 4.13
C LEU A 69 -9.70 14.75 3.72
N GLN A 70 -10.61 14.75 4.67
CA GLN A 70 -12.04 14.53 4.40
C GLN A 70 -12.65 15.57 3.45
N GLU A 71 -12.22 16.83 3.56
CA GLU A 71 -12.71 17.93 2.72
C GLU A 71 -11.95 18.05 1.38
N GLN A 72 -10.81 17.39 1.25
CA GLN A 72 -9.93 17.51 0.10
C GLN A 72 -10.10 16.37 -0.92
N LEU A 73 -10.60 15.21 -0.47
CA LEU A 73 -10.79 14.03 -1.30
C LEU A 73 -12.22 13.95 -1.84
N PRO A 74 -12.41 13.58 -3.12
CA PRO A 74 -13.74 13.45 -3.73
C PRO A 74 -14.48 12.16 -3.31
N PHE A 75 -13.79 11.26 -2.60
CA PHE A 75 -14.30 9.99 -2.11
C PHE A 75 -14.54 10.05 -0.60
N HIS A 76 -15.38 9.17 -0.08
CA HIS A 76 -15.59 9.09 1.36
C HIS A 76 -14.29 8.68 2.07
N VAL A 77 -13.92 9.45 3.09
CA VAL A 77 -12.72 9.19 3.90
C VAL A 77 -13.10 8.50 5.20
N TYR A 78 -12.39 7.44 5.52
CA TYR A 78 -12.47 6.70 6.79
C TYR A 78 -11.21 7.00 7.60
N PRO A 79 -11.24 8.05 8.45
CA PRO A 79 -10.08 8.42 9.24
C PRO A 79 -9.90 7.45 10.41
N LEU A 80 -8.74 6.82 10.50
CA LEU A 80 -8.35 6.01 11.64
C LEU A 80 -7.33 6.78 12.50
N PRO A 81 -7.35 6.60 13.83
CA PRO A 81 -6.37 7.19 14.71
C PRO A 81 -4.96 6.62 14.43
N TYR A 82 -3.96 7.24 15.02
CA TYR A 82 -2.62 6.64 15.04
C TYR A 82 -2.62 5.32 15.83
N ILE A 83 -2.23 4.26 15.18
CA ILE A 83 -2.25 2.90 15.71
C ILE A 83 -0.83 2.43 15.99
N LYS A 84 -0.59 1.97 17.23
CA LYS A 84 0.70 1.44 17.69
C LYS A 84 0.73 -0.09 17.76
N ASN A 85 -0.44 -0.71 17.84
CA ASN A 85 -0.55 -2.14 18.01
C ASN A 85 -0.39 -2.84 16.66
N GLU A 86 0.62 -3.71 16.54
CA GLU A 86 0.91 -4.45 15.31
C GLU A 86 -0.28 -5.30 14.84
N HIS A 87 -1.01 -5.94 15.76
CA HIS A 87 -2.20 -6.72 15.39
C HIS A 87 -3.31 -5.86 14.78
N GLU A 88 -3.45 -4.61 15.22
CA GLU A 88 -4.41 -3.69 14.63
C GLU A 88 -3.94 -3.23 13.25
N ILE A 89 -2.64 -2.98 13.06
CA ILE A 89 -2.05 -2.64 11.76
C ILE A 89 -2.27 -3.78 10.76
N VAL A 90 -2.06 -5.04 11.17
CA VAL A 90 -2.36 -6.22 10.34
C VAL A 90 -3.84 -6.25 9.92
N ASN A 91 -4.76 -5.95 10.85
CA ASN A 91 -6.19 -5.88 10.51
C ASN A 91 -6.51 -4.74 9.54
N ILE A 92 -5.84 -3.58 9.64
CA ILE A 92 -6.04 -2.48 8.69
C ILE A 92 -5.64 -2.90 7.28
N TYR A 93 -4.45 -3.49 7.11
CA TYR A 93 -4.05 -3.98 5.79
C TYR A 93 -5.06 -5.01 5.25
N ASN A 94 -5.51 -5.95 6.06
CA ASN A 94 -6.50 -6.95 5.63
C ASN A 94 -7.90 -6.39 5.35
N ALA A 95 -8.21 -5.17 5.80
CA ALA A 95 -9.51 -4.53 5.58
C ALA A 95 -9.62 -3.81 4.23
N VAL A 96 -8.50 -3.58 3.53
CA VAL A 96 -8.44 -2.76 2.32
C VAL A 96 -8.15 -3.58 1.07
N ASP A 97 -8.29 -2.94 -0.09
CA ASP A 97 -8.07 -3.59 -1.39
C ASP A 97 -6.78 -3.13 -2.06
N LEU A 98 -6.20 -2.03 -1.59
CA LEU A 98 -5.01 -1.41 -2.17
C LEU A 98 -4.31 -0.55 -1.13
N PHE A 99 -2.97 -0.59 -1.10
CA PHE A 99 -2.15 0.36 -0.36
C PHE A 99 -1.50 1.36 -1.31
N ALA A 100 -1.78 2.65 -1.09
CA ALA A 100 -1.23 3.77 -1.88
C ALA A 100 -0.06 4.42 -1.14
N ILE A 101 1.11 4.47 -1.79
CA ILE A 101 2.33 5.09 -1.27
C ILE A 101 2.89 6.10 -2.28
N PRO A 102 2.33 7.33 -2.32
CA PRO A 102 2.77 8.40 -3.23
C PRO A 102 4.03 9.12 -2.74
N SER A 103 4.87 8.45 -1.95
CA SER A 103 6.07 9.04 -1.36
C SER A 103 7.04 9.54 -2.42
N LEU A 104 7.65 10.71 -2.13
CA LEU A 104 8.65 11.34 -3.00
C LEU A 104 10.08 10.91 -2.66
N GLU A 105 10.28 10.37 -1.47
CA GLU A 105 11.57 9.88 -0.97
C GLU A 105 11.30 8.63 -0.13
N GLU A 106 11.89 7.52 -0.53
CA GLU A 106 11.87 6.26 0.23
C GLU A 106 13.19 5.52 0.03
N ASN A 107 13.59 4.77 1.05
CA ASN A 107 14.66 3.78 0.89
C ASN A 107 14.03 2.41 0.56
N LEU A 108 13.62 1.68 1.58
CA LEU A 108 12.91 0.40 1.46
C LEU A 108 11.73 0.42 2.43
N PRO A 109 10.53 0.90 2.00
CA PRO A 109 9.45 1.20 2.91
C PRO A 109 8.80 -0.07 3.50
N ASN A 110 8.92 -0.25 4.83
CA ASN A 110 8.33 -1.39 5.54
C ASN A 110 6.84 -1.53 5.29
N MET A 111 6.11 -0.42 5.12
CA MET A 111 4.68 -0.43 4.87
C MET A 111 4.29 -1.19 3.59
N ILE A 112 5.14 -1.19 2.56
CA ILE A 112 4.93 -2.03 1.36
C ILE A 112 5.08 -3.50 1.73
N MET A 113 6.15 -3.87 2.47
CA MET A 113 6.34 -5.25 2.91
C MET A 113 5.17 -5.75 3.75
N GLU A 114 4.70 -4.93 4.68
CA GLU A 114 3.59 -5.23 5.57
C GLU A 114 2.28 -5.43 4.80
N ALA A 115 1.95 -4.50 3.89
CA ALA A 115 0.76 -4.57 3.04
C ALA A 115 0.79 -5.81 2.15
N MET A 116 1.88 -6.01 1.42
CA MET A 116 2.04 -7.15 0.51
C MET A 116 2.08 -8.49 1.25
N ALA A 117 2.65 -8.55 2.47
CA ALA A 117 2.58 -9.75 3.31
C ALA A 117 1.15 -10.10 3.74
N CYS A 118 0.26 -9.11 3.82
CA CYS A 118 -1.17 -9.30 4.03
C CYS A 118 -1.94 -9.58 2.72
N GLY A 119 -1.26 -9.71 1.57
CA GLY A 119 -1.86 -9.92 0.27
C GLY A 119 -2.50 -8.66 -0.32
N VAL A 120 -2.07 -7.47 0.09
CA VAL A 120 -2.59 -6.19 -0.41
C VAL A 120 -1.64 -5.64 -1.46
N PRO A 121 -2.06 -5.56 -2.74
CA PRO A 121 -1.27 -4.94 -3.79
C PRO A 121 -1.00 -3.46 -3.49
N CYS A 122 0.14 -2.96 -3.95
CA CYS A 122 0.56 -1.59 -3.68
C CYS A 122 0.66 -0.78 -4.98
N VAL A 123 0.35 0.52 -4.91
CA VAL A 123 0.73 1.50 -5.92
C VAL A 123 1.71 2.49 -5.33
N GLY A 124 2.85 2.70 -5.98
CA GLY A 124 3.88 3.62 -5.52
C GLY A 124 4.61 4.29 -6.68
N PHE A 125 5.29 5.41 -6.41
CA PHE A 125 6.12 6.05 -7.42
C PHE A 125 7.42 5.27 -7.68
N ASN A 126 7.94 5.41 -8.89
CA ASN A 126 9.28 4.93 -9.25
C ASN A 126 10.37 5.76 -8.56
N VAL A 127 10.58 5.50 -7.26
CA VAL A 127 11.56 6.20 -6.41
C VAL A 127 12.11 5.28 -5.33
N GLY A 128 13.40 5.42 -5.03
CA GLY A 128 14.08 4.64 -4.01
C GLY A 128 13.95 3.13 -4.24
N GLY A 129 13.64 2.37 -3.19
CA GLY A 129 13.45 0.92 -3.26
C GLY A 129 12.04 0.46 -3.62
N ILE A 130 11.10 1.37 -3.91
CA ILE A 130 9.72 0.99 -4.28
C ILE A 130 9.71 0.06 -5.51
N PRO A 131 10.42 0.35 -6.63
CA PRO A 131 10.43 -0.52 -7.80
C PRO A 131 11.18 -1.86 -7.60
N GLU A 132 11.95 -2.00 -6.52
CA GLU A 132 12.52 -3.30 -6.13
C GLU A 132 11.48 -4.20 -5.46
N MET A 133 10.55 -3.58 -4.73
CA MET A 133 9.53 -4.29 -3.95
C MET A 133 8.30 -4.63 -4.78
N ILE A 134 7.90 -3.74 -5.69
CA ILE A 134 6.72 -3.88 -6.55
C ILE A 134 7.17 -4.27 -7.96
N ASP A 135 6.80 -5.47 -8.40
CA ASP A 135 6.92 -5.88 -9.80
C ASP A 135 5.72 -5.33 -10.56
N HIS A 136 5.95 -4.29 -11.38
CA HIS A 136 4.93 -3.54 -12.09
C HIS A 136 4.01 -4.44 -12.92
N LEU A 137 2.68 -4.28 -12.76
CA LEU A 137 1.62 -5.06 -13.41
C LEU A 137 1.64 -6.57 -13.07
N HIS A 138 2.33 -6.97 -12.00
CA HIS A 138 2.39 -8.36 -11.58
C HIS A 138 1.94 -8.57 -10.13
N ASN A 139 2.37 -7.70 -9.23
CA ASN A 139 1.97 -7.73 -7.82
C ASN A 139 1.57 -6.35 -7.27
N GLY A 140 1.51 -5.35 -8.14
CA GLY A 140 1.18 -3.97 -7.86
C GLY A 140 1.53 -3.07 -9.03
N TYR A 141 1.58 -1.76 -8.80
CA TYR A 141 1.79 -0.76 -9.85
C TYR A 141 2.89 0.23 -9.45
N VAL A 142 3.90 0.37 -10.28
CA VAL A 142 4.95 1.38 -10.14
C VAL A 142 4.62 2.53 -11.07
N ALA A 143 4.15 3.65 -10.51
CA ALA A 143 3.78 4.83 -11.25
C ALA A 143 4.99 5.72 -11.56
N GLN A 144 4.93 6.47 -12.65
CA GLN A 144 5.93 7.47 -12.99
C GLN A 144 6.09 8.47 -11.85
N TYR A 145 7.33 8.77 -11.50
CA TYR A 145 7.66 9.69 -10.42
C TYR A 145 6.99 11.05 -10.59
N LYS A 146 6.26 11.47 -9.55
CA LYS A 146 5.50 12.74 -9.51
C LYS A 146 4.36 12.87 -10.54
N SER A 147 3.89 11.79 -11.14
CA SER A 147 2.71 11.81 -12.00
C SER A 147 1.46 11.37 -11.24
N SER A 148 0.61 12.32 -10.87
CA SER A 148 -0.70 12.00 -10.26
C SER A 148 -1.61 11.26 -11.23
N GLU A 149 -1.48 11.52 -12.53
CA GLU A 149 -2.27 10.81 -13.55
C GLU A 149 -1.88 9.35 -13.65
N ASP A 150 -0.57 9.04 -13.70
CA ASP A 150 -0.12 7.64 -13.75
C ASP A 150 -0.37 6.92 -12.42
N PHE A 151 -0.31 7.64 -11.31
CA PHE A 151 -0.70 7.11 -10.01
C PHE A 151 -2.20 6.76 -9.95
N ALA A 152 -3.06 7.60 -10.52
CA ALA A 152 -4.49 7.33 -10.68
C ALA A 152 -4.75 6.11 -11.58
N ASN A 153 -4.02 6.00 -12.70
CA ASN A 153 -4.09 4.81 -13.57
C ASN A 153 -3.70 3.54 -12.81
N GLY A 154 -2.68 3.60 -11.94
CA GLY A 154 -2.27 2.47 -11.09
C GLY A 154 -3.34 2.05 -10.08
N ILE A 155 -3.98 3.03 -9.43
CA ILE A 155 -5.12 2.75 -8.53
C ILE A 155 -6.25 2.09 -9.32
N HIS A 156 -6.61 2.66 -10.47
CA HIS A 156 -7.67 2.12 -11.32
C HIS A 156 -7.35 0.69 -11.75
N TRP A 157 -6.15 0.46 -12.28
CA TRP A 157 -5.73 -0.86 -12.77
C TRP A 157 -5.85 -1.92 -11.66
N ILE A 158 -5.27 -1.70 -10.48
CA ILE A 158 -5.35 -2.66 -9.37
C ILE A 158 -6.79 -2.96 -8.98
N LEU A 159 -7.64 -1.93 -8.86
CA LEU A 159 -9.01 -2.10 -8.36
C LEU A 159 -9.97 -2.71 -9.41
N THR A 160 -9.60 -2.69 -10.69
CA THR A 160 -10.39 -3.27 -11.79
C THR A 160 -9.80 -4.57 -12.32
N GLU A 161 -8.65 -5.03 -11.79
CA GLU A 161 -8.01 -6.26 -12.24
C GLU A 161 -8.93 -7.47 -12.03
N PRO A 162 -9.30 -8.19 -13.10
CA PRO A 162 -10.19 -9.36 -13.00
C PRO A 162 -9.60 -10.48 -12.16
N GLU A 163 -8.26 -10.63 -12.20
CA GLU A 163 -7.52 -11.65 -11.46
C GLU A 163 -6.89 -11.08 -10.17
N TYR A 164 -7.64 -10.24 -9.45
CA TYR A 164 -7.17 -9.61 -8.21
C TYR A 164 -6.61 -10.61 -7.18
N ASP A 165 -7.19 -11.80 -7.08
CA ASP A 165 -6.73 -12.83 -6.15
C ASP A 165 -5.34 -13.35 -6.52
N GLU A 166 -5.02 -13.44 -7.81
CA GLU A 166 -3.66 -13.78 -8.26
C GLU A 166 -2.70 -12.63 -7.98
N LEU A 167 -3.09 -11.38 -8.26
CA LEU A 167 -2.30 -10.17 -7.92
C LEU A 167 -1.97 -10.14 -6.42
N SER A 168 -2.94 -10.40 -5.56
CA SER A 168 -2.79 -10.52 -4.11
C SER A 168 -1.82 -11.64 -3.72
N THR A 169 -1.95 -12.79 -4.35
CA THR A 169 -1.07 -13.95 -4.11
C THR A 169 0.37 -13.64 -4.51
N GLN A 170 0.59 -13.00 -5.65
CA GLN A 170 1.93 -12.60 -6.11
C GLN A 170 2.56 -11.54 -5.20
N ALA A 171 1.76 -10.59 -4.68
CA ALA A 171 2.23 -9.62 -3.68
C ALA A 171 2.78 -10.35 -2.43
N CYS A 172 2.02 -11.30 -1.90
CA CYS A 172 2.43 -12.09 -0.73
C CYS A 172 3.68 -12.94 -1.03
N ARG A 173 3.74 -13.63 -2.17
CA ARG A 173 4.90 -14.43 -2.61
C ARG A 173 6.17 -13.60 -2.73
N LYS A 174 6.09 -12.40 -3.29
CA LYS A 174 7.23 -11.48 -3.44
C LYS A 174 7.87 -11.19 -2.09
N VAL A 175 7.07 -10.82 -1.09
CA VAL A 175 7.56 -10.46 0.23
C VAL A 175 8.12 -11.69 0.96
N LEU A 176 7.40 -12.79 0.99
CA LEU A 176 7.85 -14.00 1.68
C LEU A 176 9.14 -14.55 1.08
N GLY A 177 9.30 -14.49 -0.24
CA GLY A 177 10.47 -15.00 -0.95
C GLY A 177 11.70 -14.11 -0.89
N ASN A 178 11.57 -12.82 -0.57
CA ASN A 178 12.69 -11.87 -0.63
C ASN A 178 13.00 -11.15 0.68
N TYR A 179 11.99 -10.96 1.55
CA TYR A 179 12.08 -10.10 2.73
C TYR A 179 11.69 -10.78 4.04
N SER A 180 11.38 -12.09 4.04
CA SER A 180 11.14 -12.82 5.29
C SER A 180 12.41 -12.87 6.15
N GLU A 181 12.26 -12.93 7.46
CA GLU A 181 13.37 -12.96 8.42
C GLU A 181 14.41 -14.04 8.07
N SER A 182 13.97 -15.25 7.70
CA SER A 182 14.84 -16.35 7.33
C SER A 182 15.67 -16.05 6.07
N ILE A 183 15.05 -15.43 5.06
CA ILE A 183 15.75 -15.04 3.82
C ILE A 183 16.75 -13.92 4.08
N ILE A 184 16.36 -12.91 4.85
CA ILE A 184 17.25 -11.81 5.21
C ILE A 184 18.42 -12.31 6.08
N ALA A 185 18.17 -13.13 7.10
CA ALA A 185 19.20 -13.73 7.92
C ALA A 185 20.20 -14.54 7.08
N LYS A 186 19.71 -15.31 6.11
CA LYS A 186 20.56 -16.04 5.16
C LYS A 186 21.42 -15.10 4.32
N LYS A 187 20.84 -14.05 3.73
CA LYS A 187 21.60 -13.04 2.95
C LYS A 187 22.73 -12.42 3.78
N TYR A 188 22.47 -12.06 5.03
CA TYR A 188 23.51 -11.54 5.93
C TYR A 188 24.59 -12.58 6.22
N THR A 189 24.20 -13.81 6.53
CA THR A 189 25.15 -14.92 6.78
C THR A 189 26.04 -15.16 5.57
N ASP A 190 25.48 -15.15 4.35
CA ASP A 190 26.24 -15.35 3.11
C ASP A 190 27.25 -14.22 2.89
N VAL A 191 26.90 -12.96 3.18
CA VAL A 191 27.81 -11.81 3.11
C VAL A 191 28.95 -11.97 4.13
N TYR A 192 28.64 -12.29 5.39
CA TYR A 192 29.67 -12.51 6.42
C TYR A 192 30.61 -13.65 6.06
N ASN A 193 30.11 -14.77 5.54
CA ASN A 193 30.92 -15.91 5.14
C ASN A 193 31.87 -15.55 3.99
N LYS A 194 31.43 -14.76 3.00
CA LYS A 194 32.27 -14.25 1.91
C LYS A 194 33.42 -13.38 2.43
N ILE A 195 33.11 -12.47 3.39
CA ILE A 195 34.12 -11.55 3.94
C ILE A 195 35.13 -12.29 4.84
N THR A 196 34.66 -13.28 5.60
CA THR A 196 35.52 -14.04 6.54
C THR A 196 36.27 -15.21 5.91
N GLY A 197 36.12 -15.47 4.60
CA GLY A 197 36.78 -16.56 3.91
C GLY A 197 36.34 -17.97 4.34
N LYS A 198 35.18 -18.11 4.97
CA LYS A 198 34.65 -19.40 5.43
C LYS A 198 34.08 -20.28 4.32
N TYR A 199 34.06 -19.78 3.08
CA TYR A 199 33.81 -20.56 1.85
C TYR A 199 34.89 -20.18 0.82
N ALA A 200 36.08 -20.70 0.97
CA ALA A 200 37.08 -20.83 -0.06
C ALA A 200 37.17 -22.31 -0.45
#